data_d1c5baf151aa1a677e89b42550aa9443
#
_entry.id   d1c5baf151aa1a677e89b42550aa9443
#
_cell.length_a   1.000
_cell.length_b   1.000
_cell.length_c   1.000
_cell.angle_alpha   90.00
_cell.angle_beta   90.00
_cell.angle_gamma   90.00
#
_symmetry.space_group_name_H-M   'P 1'
#
loop_
_entity.id
_entity.type
_entity.pdbx_description
1 polymer ?
#
loop_
_entity_poly.entity_id
_entity_poly.type
_entity_poly.pdbx_seq_one_letter_code
_entity_poly.pdbx_strand_id
1 'polypeptide(L)' 'QQYLHKLLKMTDGNVTRAAELAGRNRTDMHKLMKKHELDAADFR' A
#
# COMPACT_ATOMS: atom_id res chain seq x y z
N GLN A 1 -8.63 -1.89 -5.13
CA GLN A 1 -8.97 -2.80 -4.03
C GLN A 1 -9.13 -2.07 -2.72
N GLN A 2 -10.24 -2.34 -2.07
CA GLN A 2 -10.53 -1.70 -0.79
C GLN A 2 -9.50 -2.07 0.29
N TYR A 3 -8.99 -3.28 0.24
CA TYR A 3 -8.02 -3.75 1.22
C TYR A 3 -6.72 -2.93 1.16
N LEU A 4 -6.15 -2.78 -0.04
CA LEU A 4 -4.93 -2.00 -0.20
C LEU A 4 -5.16 -0.53 0.13
N HIS A 5 -6.27 0.01 -0.33
CA HIS A 5 -6.63 1.38 -0.04
C HIS A 5 -6.70 1.63 1.47
N LYS A 6 -7.34 0.70 2.17
CA LYS A 6 -7.48 0.80 3.62
C LYS A 6 -6.13 0.73 4.33
N LEU A 7 -5.26 -0.19 3.90
CA LEU A 7 -3.94 -0.31 4.48
C LEU A 7 -3.12 0.96 4.30
N LEU A 8 -3.14 1.51 3.10
CA LEU A 8 -2.39 2.73 2.81
C LEU A 8 -2.93 3.91 3.61
N LYS A 9 -4.24 3.97 3.77
CA LYS A 9 -4.85 5.02 4.56
C LYS A 9 -4.49 4.90 6.04
N MET A 10 -4.49 3.68 6.57
CA MET A 10 -4.13 3.42 7.97
C MET A 10 -2.68 3.76 8.26
N THR A 11 -1.82 3.63 7.27
CA THR A 11 -0.38 3.86 7.43
C THR A 11 0.05 5.22 6.88
N ASP A 12 -0.91 6.07 6.52
CA ASP A 12 -0.66 7.42 6.00
C ASP A 12 0.25 7.40 4.78
N GLY A 13 0.06 6.40 3.92
CA GLY A 13 0.84 6.26 2.70
C GLY A 13 2.21 5.63 2.90
N ASN A 14 2.47 5.06 4.08
CA ASN A 14 3.74 4.40 4.35
C ASN A 14 3.72 2.99 3.74
N VAL A 15 4.33 2.85 2.55
CA VAL A 15 4.32 1.59 1.81
C VAL A 15 4.99 0.47 2.59
N THR A 16 6.11 0.76 3.25
CA THR A 16 6.84 -0.25 4.03
C THR A 16 5.95 -0.80 5.15
N ARG A 17 5.30 0.10 5.87
CA ARG A 17 4.42 -0.31 6.96
C ARG A 17 3.21 -1.08 6.45
N ALA A 18 2.62 -0.60 5.35
CA ALA A 18 1.48 -1.29 4.75
C ALA A 18 1.86 -2.70 4.30
N ALA A 19 3.05 -2.85 3.73
CA ALA A 19 3.54 -4.17 3.31
C ALA A 19 3.69 -5.10 4.50
N GLU A 20 4.23 -4.60 5.60
CA GLU A 20 4.37 -5.39 6.82
C GLU A 20 3.01 -5.88 7.33
N LEU A 21 2.05 -4.99 7.37
CA LEU A 21 0.70 -5.33 7.82
C LEU A 21 0.03 -6.34 6.89
N ALA A 22 0.33 -6.27 5.60
CA ALA A 22 -0.23 -7.19 4.62
C ALA A 22 0.51 -8.52 4.55
N GLY A 23 1.63 -8.65 5.26
CA GLY A 23 2.44 -9.87 5.20
C GLY A 23 3.18 -10.01 3.89
N ARG A 24 3.49 -8.90 3.24
CA ARG A 24 4.17 -8.87 1.95
C ARG A 24 5.45 -8.07 2.04
N ASN A 25 6.37 -8.29 1.09
CA ASN A 25 7.55 -7.45 1.05
C ASN A 25 7.24 -6.15 0.30
N ARG A 26 8.17 -5.20 0.40
CA ARG A 26 7.99 -3.87 -0.19
C ARG A 26 7.82 -3.94 -1.71
N THR A 27 8.59 -4.80 -2.36
CA THR A 27 8.52 -4.94 -3.82
C THR A 27 7.15 -5.42 -4.25
N ASP A 28 6.62 -6.43 -3.57
CA ASP A 28 5.29 -6.95 -3.87
C ASP A 28 4.22 -5.89 -3.67
N MET A 29 4.35 -5.10 -2.61
CA MET A 29 3.40 -4.05 -2.33
C MET A 29 3.39 -3.00 -3.44
N HIS A 30 4.57 -2.60 -3.92
CA HIS A 30 4.67 -1.65 -5.03
C HIS A 30 4.02 -2.20 -6.30
N LYS A 31 4.21 -3.48 -6.59
CA LYS A 31 3.60 -4.11 -7.76
C LYS A 31 2.08 -4.11 -7.64
N LEU A 32 1.56 -4.42 -6.47
CA LEU A 32 0.11 -4.40 -6.25
C LEU A 32 -0.46 -3.00 -6.39
N MET A 33 0.23 -2.01 -5.85
CA MET A 33 -0.21 -0.63 -5.95
C MET A 33 -0.27 -0.19 -7.41
N LYS A 34 0.75 -0.53 -8.18
CA LYS A 34 0.79 -0.20 -9.60
C LYS A 34 -0.34 -0.88 -10.36
N LYS A 35 -0.58 -2.15 -10.05
CA LYS A 35 -1.64 -2.91 -10.69
C LYS A 35 -3.01 -2.29 -10.46
N HIS A 36 -3.24 -1.74 -9.27
CA HIS A 36 -4.51 -1.13 -8.91
C HIS A 36 -4.50 0.40 -9.06
N GLU A 37 -3.46 0.93 -9.69
CA GLU A 37 -3.32 2.36 -9.95
C GLU A 37 -3.38 3.20 -8.67
N LEU A 38 -2.78 2.67 -7.62
CA LEU A 38 -2.72 3.38 -6.34
C LEU A 38 -1.36 4.08 -6.18
N ASP A 39 -1.39 5.27 -5.61
CA ASP A 39 -0.17 6.04 -5.35
C ASP A 39 -0.12 6.39 -3.86
N ALA A 40 0.98 6.04 -3.21
CA ALA A 40 1.14 6.31 -1.79
C ALA A 40 1.01 7.79 -1.47
N ALA A 41 1.39 8.65 -2.40
CA ALA A 41 1.30 10.09 -2.20
C ALA A 41 -0.14 10.55 -2.00
N ASP A 42 -1.10 9.81 -2.53
CA ASP A 42 -2.52 10.16 -2.40
C ASP A 42 -3.05 9.93 -0.98
N PHE A 43 -2.26 9.25 -0.15
CA PHE A 43 -2.69 8.90 1.21
C PHE A 43 -1.93 9.66 2.29
N ARG A 44 -1.07 10.56 1.88
CA ARG A 44 -0.31 11.38 2.83
C ARG A 44 -1.02 12.66 3.19
#